data_975493d9f198486c48406d0e4f7ee6a3
#
_entry.id   975493d9f198486c48406d0e4f7ee6a3
#
_cell.length_a   1.000
_cell.length_b   1.000
_cell.length_c   1.000
_cell.angle_alpha   90.00
_cell.angle_beta   90.00
_cell.angle_gamma   90.00
#
_symmetry.space_group_name_H-M   'P 1'
#
loop_
_entity.id
_entity.type
_entity.pdbx_description
1 polymer ?
#
loop_
_entity_poly.entity_id
_entity_poly.type
_entity_poly.pdbx_seq_one_letter_code
_entity_poly.pdbx_strand_id
1 'polypeptide(L)'
;MNKNPEIQFRSPEEIKAYQESRLAEELLYLQNHSRFYQRLFQAYHIDIQQIKTIEDLQQIPVTTKTDLQLHNEDFICVSRDEIIDYVTTSGTLGDPVTFVLTSEDLDRLAYNEYLSFTTTGCSRQDVLQLMTTIDRRFM
;
A
#
# COMPACT_ATOMS: atom_id res chain seq x y z
N MET A 1 8.39 -7.18 -7.01
CA MET A 1 7.64 -6.03 -7.50
C MET A 1 8.26 -5.49 -8.79
N ASN A 2 7.47 -5.29 -9.83
CA ASN A 2 7.99 -4.77 -11.10
C ASN A 2 8.15 -3.25 -10.97
N LYS A 3 9.38 -2.77 -10.74
CA LYS A 3 9.70 -1.35 -10.63
C LYS A 3 9.76 -0.77 -12.04
N ASN A 4 8.87 0.18 -12.35
CA ASN A 4 8.91 0.91 -13.61
C ASN A 4 9.22 2.39 -13.32
N PRO A 5 10.49 2.75 -13.08
CA PRO A 5 10.87 4.11 -12.67
C PRO A 5 10.61 5.16 -13.74
N GLU A 6 10.47 4.75 -15.00
CA GLU A 6 10.25 5.68 -16.12
C GLU A 6 8.78 6.04 -16.33
N ILE A 7 7.84 5.34 -15.70
CA ILE A 7 6.41 5.57 -15.90
C ILE A 7 6.00 7.02 -15.58
N GLN A 8 6.64 7.64 -14.59
CA GLN A 8 6.36 9.03 -14.19
C GLN A 8 6.65 10.08 -15.28
N PHE A 9 7.45 9.71 -16.30
CA PHE A 9 7.82 10.58 -17.40
C PHE A 9 7.01 10.29 -18.68
N ARG A 10 6.06 9.37 -18.61
CA ARG A 10 5.20 8.99 -19.74
C ARG A 10 4.01 9.93 -19.87
N SER A 11 3.27 9.79 -20.97
CA SER A 11 2.04 10.57 -21.17
C SER A 11 0.98 10.20 -20.11
N PRO A 12 0.01 11.10 -19.84
CA PRO A 12 -1.10 10.78 -18.94
C PRO A 12 -1.86 9.51 -19.33
N GLU A 13 -2.00 9.24 -20.62
CA GLU A 13 -2.68 8.06 -21.16
C GLU A 13 -1.89 6.79 -20.86
N GLU A 14 -0.57 6.81 -21.02
CA GLU A 14 0.30 5.67 -20.69
C GLU A 14 0.31 5.42 -19.19
N ILE A 15 0.34 6.47 -18.37
CA ILE A 15 0.26 6.37 -16.91
C ILE A 15 -1.08 5.73 -16.51
N LYS A 16 -2.20 6.21 -17.08
CA LYS A 16 -3.52 5.66 -16.80
C LYS A 16 -3.62 4.19 -17.19
N ALA A 17 -3.17 3.83 -18.39
CA ALA A 17 -3.17 2.43 -18.83
C ALA A 17 -2.34 1.53 -17.91
N TYR A 18 -1.19 2.00 -17.43
CA TYR A 18 -0.40 1.28 -16.45
C TYR A 18 -1.14 1.12 -15.12
N GLN A 19 -1.76 2.19 -14.60
CA GLN A 19 -2.54 2.13 -13.36
C GLN A 19 -3.71 1.14 -13.48
N GLU A 20 -4.43 1.15 -14.59
CA GLU A 20 -5.57 0.25 -14.83
C GLU A 20 -5.14 -1.21 -14.95
N SER A 21 -3.98 -1.49 -15.56
CA SER A 21 -3.41 -2.84 -15.57
C SER A 21 -3.07 -3.33 -14.16
N ARG A 22 -2.51 -2.46 -13.32
CA ARG A 22 -2.18 -2.80 -11.93
C ARG A 22 -3.43 -2.91 -11.05
N LEU A 23 -4.46 -2.12 -11.33
CA LEU A 23 -5.74 -2.18 -10.61
C LEU A 23 -6.38 -3.56 -10.72
N ALA A 24 -6.42 -4.14 -11.92
CA ALA A 24 -6.98 -5.47 -12.12
C ALA A 24 -6.25 -6.55 -11.32
N GLU A 25 -4.90 -6.50 -11.29
CA GLU A 25 -4.07 -7.40 -10.50
C GLU A 25 -4.34 -7.24 -8.99
N GLU A 26 -4.43 -6.00 -8.52
CA GLU A 26 -4.65 -5.67 -7.11
C GLU A 26 -6.04 -6.12 -6.63
N LEU A 27 -7.10 -5.89 -7.42
CA LEU A 27 -8.44 -6.32 -7.06
C LEU A 27 -8.54 -7.85 -6.97
N LEU A 28 -7.89 -8.57 -7.88
CA LEU A 28 -7.81 -10.02 -7.82
C LEU A 28 -7.04 -10.50 -6.59
N TYR A 29 -5.94 -9.83 -6.25
CA TYR A 29 -5.18 -10.13 -5.05
C TYR A 29 -6.00 -9.93 -3.78
N LEU A 30 -6.69 -8.78 -3.65
CA LEU A 30 -7.56 -8.47 -2.51
C LEU A 30 -8.72 -9.47 -2.39
N GLN A 31 -9.34 -9.84 -3.48
CA GLN A 31 -10.41 -10.84 -3.49
C GLN A 31 -9.94 -12.21 -2.98
N ASN A 32 -8.70 -12.58 -3.26
CA ASN A 32 -8.17 -13.89 -2.87
C ASN A 32 -7.56 -13.92 -1.47
N HIS A 33 -7.03 -12.80 -0.98
CA HIS A 33 -6.18 -12.78 0.22
C HIS A 33 -6.73 -11.93 1.36
N SER A 34 -7.52 -10.88 1.11
CA SER A 34 -8.06 -10.02 2.15
C SER A 34 -9.44 -10.46 2.62
N ARG A 35 -9.56 -10.90 3.87
CA ARG A 35 -10.86 -11.25 4.46
C ARG A 35 -11.81 -10.04 4.50
N PHE A 36 -11.27 -8.84 4.73
CA PHE A 36 -12.06 -7.61 4.72
C PHE A 36 -12.66 -7.35 3.34
N TYR A 37 -11.86 -7.36 2.28
CA TYR A 37 -12.35 -7.08 0.93
C TYR A 37 -13.22 -8.19 0.38
N GLN A 38 -13.00 -9.45 0.74
CA GLN A 38 -13.91 -10.55 0.41
C GLN A 38 -15.33 -10.28 0.93
N ARG A 39 -15.45 -9.90 2.21
CA ARG A 39 -16.75 -9.55 2.80
C ARG A 39 -17.36 -8.29 2.18
N LEU A 40 -16.55 -7.28 1.93
CA LEU A 40 -17.00 -6.02 1.32
C LEU A 40 -17.54 -6.27 -0.09
N PHE A 41 -16.81 -6.99 -0.93
CA PHE A 41 -17.24 -7.30 -2.30
C PHE A 41 -18.53 -8.12 -2.30
N GLN A 42 -18.65 -9.10 -1.39
CA GLN A 42 -19.85 -9.90 -1.25
C GLN A 42 -21.05 -9.06 -0.77
N ALA A 43 -20.86 -8.23 0.27
CA ALA A 43 -21.92 -7.41 0.86
C ALA A 43 -22.50 -6.38 -0.11
N TYR A 44 -21.67 -5.83 -0.98
CA TYR A 44 -22.07 -4.82 -1.97
C TYR A 44 -22.27 -5.39 -3.38
N HIS A 45 -22.22 -6.71 -3.54
CA HIS A 45 -22.39 -7.40 -4.83
C HIS A 45 -21.44 -6.89 -5.92
N ILE A 46 -20.18 -6.61 -5.54
CA ILE A 46 -19.17 -6.08 -6.45
C ILE A 46 -18.56 -7.22 -7.26
N ASP A 47 -18.71 -7.16 -8.57
CA ASP A 47 -18.00 -8.00 -9.52
C ASP A 47 -16.71 -7.28 -9.96
N ILE A 48 -15.57 -7.70 -9.41
CA ILE A 48 -14.27 -7.07 -9.73
C ILE A 48 -13.91 -7.16 -11.21
N GLN A 49 -14.50 -8.08 -11.96
CA GLN A 49 -14.28 -8.19 -13.41
C GLN A 49 -14.92 -7.04 -14.20
N GLN A 50 -15.86 -6.33 -13.60
CA GLN A 50 -16.48 -5.14 -14.17
C GLN A 50 -15.69 -3.86 -13.86
N ILE A 51 -14.78 -3.89 -12.88
CA ILE A 51 -13.91 -2.77 -12.50
C ILE A 51 -12.65 -2.81 -13.36
N LYS A 52 -12.62 -2.02 -14.44
CA LYS A 52 -11.54 -2.02 -15.44
C LYS A 52 -10.78 -0.71 -15.51
N THR A 53 -11.44 0.38 -15.14
CA THR A 53 -10.88 1.72 -15.21
C THR A 53 -10.75 2.33 -13.81
N ILE A 54 -9.94 3.37 -13.70
CA ILE A 54 -9.82 4.12 -12.43
C ILE A 54 -11.17 4.73 -12.03
N GLU A 55 -11.98 5.13 -13.00
CA GLU A 55 -13.32 5.68 -12.77
C GLU A 55 -14.28 4.64 -12.17
N ASP A 56 -14.13 3.36 -12.52
CA ASP A 56 -14.95 2.28 -11.98
C ASP A 56 -14.74 2.04 -10.48
N LEU A 57 -13.62 2.50 -9.90
CA LEU A 57 -13.36 2.43 -8.46
C LEU A 57 -14.46 3.09 -7.61
N GLN A 58 -15.21 4.03 -8.18
CA GLN A 58 -16.36 4.65 -7.50
C GLN A 58 -17.46 3.64 -7.12
N GLN A 59 -17.48 2.46 -7.72
CA GLN A 59 -18.40 1.38 -7.38
C GLN A 59 -18.01 0.65 -6.10
N ILE A 60 -16.75 0.79 -5.65
CA ILE A 60 -16.24 0.17 -4.43
C ILE A 60 -16.39 1.16 -3.28
N PRO A 61 -17.05 0.79 -2.17
CA PRO A 61 -17.12 1.63 -0.98
C PRO A 61 -15.74 1.99 -0.44
N VAL A 62 -15.61 3.22 0.03
CA VAL A 62 -14.34 3.72 0.58
C VAL A 62 -14.04 3.01 1.91
N THR A 63 -12.83 2.50 2.04
CA THR A 63 -12.30 1.99 3.31
C THR A 63 -11.91 3.16 4.21
N THR A 64 -12.41 3.14 5.44
CA THR A 64 -12.17 4.20 6.43
C THR A 64 -11.11 3.80 7.46
N LYS A 65 -10.61 4.78 8.21
CA LYS A 65 -9.73 4.50 9.37
C LYS A 65 -10.44 3.63 10.42
N THR A 66 -11.74 3.82 10.60
CA THR A 66 -12.54 3.00 11.52
C THR A 66 -12.58 1.55 11.08
N ASP A 67 -12.70 1.28 9.79
CA ASP A 67 -12.64 -0.10 9.27
C ASP A 67 -11.29 -0.75 9.58
N LEU A 68 -10.21 -0.01 9.36
CA LEU A 68 -8.85 -0.47 9.69
C LEU A 68 -8.67 -0.76 11.19
N GLN A 69 -9.26 0.06 12.06
CA GLN A 69 -9.19 -0.15 13.51
C GLN A 69 -10.02 -1.36 13.97
N LEU A 70 -11.24 -1.51 13.47
CA LEU A 70 -12.16 -2.57 13.90
C LEU A 70 -11.83 -3.94 13.30
N HIS A 71 -11.22 -3.95 12.12
CA HIS A 71 -10.98 -5.17 11.33
C HIS A 71 -9.51 -5.34 10.94
N ASN A 72 -8.59 -4.83 11.74
CA ASN A 72 -7.18 -4.72 11.38
C ASN A 72 -6.57 -6.03 10.85
N GLU A 73 -6.81 -7.16 11.51
CA GLU A 73 -6.29 -8.47 11.10
C GLU A 73 -6.87 -8.97 9.77
N ASP A 74 -8.07 -8.52 9.39
CA ASP A 74 -8.72 -8.95 8.15
C ASP A 74 -8.14 -8.26 6.91
N PHE A 75 -7.33 -7.22 7.11
CA PHE A 75 -6.57 -6.56 6.05
C PHE A 75 -5.22 -7.24 5.77
N ILE A 76 -4.77 -8.15 6.63
CA ILE A 76 -3.50 -8.86 6.43
C ILE A 76 -3.69 -9.91 5.33
N CYS A 77 -2.93 -9.75 4.24
CA CYS A 77 -3.04 -10.57 3.03
C CYS A 77 -1.92 -11.60 2.87
N VAL A 78 -1.02 -11.68 3.84
CA VAL A 78 0.16 -12.56 3.81
C VAL A 78 0.17 -13.52 4.99
N SER A 79 0.89 -14.62 4.87
CA SER A 79 1.08 -15.57 5.96
C SER A 79 2.05 -15.01 7.03
N ARG A 80 1.97 -15.55 8.26
CA ARG A 80 2.80 -15.05 9.37
C ARG A 80 4.30 -15.20 9.15
N ASP A 81 4.71 -16.20 8.43
CA ASP A 81 6.12 -16.48 8.11
C ASP A 81 6.71 -15.52 7.06
N GLU A 82 5.87 -14.80 6.34
CA GLU A 82 6.29 -13.75 5.42
C GLU A 82 6.44 -12.38 6.10
N ILE A 83 5.90 -12.23 7.33
CA ILE A 83 5.96 -10.98 8.08
C ILE A 83 7.32 -10.83 8.74
N ILE A 84 8.04 -9.76 8.42
CA ILE A 84 9.35 -9.47 9.00
C ILE A 84 9.32 -8.26 9.96
N ASP A 85 8.28 -7.42 9.86
CA ASP A 85 8.15 -6.28 10.76
C ASP A 85 6.69 -5.87 10.99
N TYR A 86 6.45 -5.19 12.11
CA TYR A 86 5.17 -4.62 12.51
C TYR A 86 5.33 -3.13 12.80
N VAL A 87 4.59 -2.31 12.07
CA VAL A 87 4.57 -0.86 12.29
C VAL A 87 3.18 -0.39 12.69
N THR A 88 3.12 0.60 13.57
CA THR A 88 1.85 1.14 14.06
C THR A 88 1.73 2.63 13.77
N THR A 89 0.50 3.09 13.57
CA THR A 89 0.23 4.53 13.55
C THR A 89 0.33 5.10 14.97
N SER A 90 0.57 6.42 15.09
CA SER A 90 0.74 7.10 16.39
C SER A 90 -0.47 7.02 17.32
N GLY A 91 -1.65 6.63 16.85
CA GLY A 91 -2.85 6.50 17.68
C GLY A 91 -3.40 7.80 18.28
N THR A 92 -3.00 8.98 17.78
CA THR A 92 -3.33 10.30 18.34
C THR A 92 -4.84 10.58 18.46
N LEU A 93 -5.66 9.93 17.64
CA LEU A 93 -7.11 10.12 17.57
C LEU A 93 -7.89 8.80 17.72
N GLY A 94 -7.38 7.84 18.49
CA GLY A 94 -8.01 6.54 18.73
C GLY A 94 -6.99 5.41 18.74
N ASP A 95 -7.45 4.16 18.69
CA ASP A 95 -6.57 3.00 18.70
C ASP A 95 -5.62 3.01 17.49
N PRO A 96 -4.34 2.66 17.69
CA PRO A 96 -3.39 2.58 16.59
C PRO A 96 -3.77 1.46 15.62
N VAL A 97 -3.54 1.70 14.33
CA VAL A 97 -3.63 0.67 13.30
C VAL A 97 -2.27 0.04 13.14
N THR A 98 -2.22 -1.29 13.14
CA THR A 98 -1.00 -2.05 12.91
C THR A 98 -0.91 -2.46 11.44
N PHE A 99 0.24 -2.23 10.82
CA PHE A 99 0.58 -2.74 9.50
C PHE A 99 1.68 -3.79 9.64
N VAL A 100 1.62 -4.79 8.78
CA VAL A 100 2.68 -5.80 8.66
C VAL A 100 3.49 -5.51 7.41
N LEU A 101 4.79 -5.77 7.47
CA LEU A 101 5.71 -5.57 6.36
C LEU A 101 6.40 -6.89 6.01
N THR A 102 6.43 -7.17 4.72
CA THR A 102 7.22 -8.26 4.14
C THR A 102 8.58 -7.74 3.64
N SER A 103 9.46 -8.64 3.22
CA SER A 103 10.73 -8.26 2.58
C SER A 103 10.50 -7.39 1.33
N GLU A 104 9.47 -7.71 0.53
CA GLU A 104 9.14 -6.92 -0.66
C GLU A 104 8.65 -5.51 -0.31
N ASP A 105 7.91 -5.36 0.82
CA ASP A 105 7.47 -4.06 1.29
C ASP A 105 8.65 -3.18 1.71
N LEU A 106 9.64 -3.74 2.42
CA LEU A 106 10.85 -3.01 2.79
C LEU A 106 11.65 -2.58 1.57
N ASP A 107 11.79 -3.44 0.57
CA ASP A 107 12.45 -3.10 -0.70
C ASP A 107 11.71 -1.97 -1.43
N ARG A 108 10.38 -1.98 -1.39
CA ARG A 108 9.55 -0.92 -1.97
C ARG A 108 9.71 0.40 -1.22
N LEU A 109 9.70 0.36 0.10
CA LEU A 109 9.92 1.55 0.94
C LEU A 109 11.31 2.13 0.72
N ALA A 110 12.36 1.29 0.71
CA ALA A 110 13.72 1.73 0.42
C ALA A 110 13.84 2.38 -0.97
N TYR A 111 13.13 1.85 -1.96
CA TYR A 111 13.09 2.45 -3.29
C TYR A 111 12.40 3.82 -3.30
N ASN A 112 11.29 3.98 -2.58
CA ASN A 112 10.60 5.26 -2.47
C ASN A 112 11.49 6.31 -1.79
N GLU A 113 12.20 5.93 -0.71
CA GLU A 113 13.16 6.82 -0.05
C GLU A 113 14.31 7.20 -1.00
N TYR A 114 14.84 6.24 -1.76
CA TYR A 114 15.85 6.53 -2.77
C TYR A 114 15.36 7.58 -3.80
N LEU A 115 14.13 7.46 -4.29
CA LEU A 115 13.54 8.45 -5.21
C LEU A 115 13.39 9.81 -4.52
N SER A 116 12.91 9.85 -3.28
CA SER A 116 12.75 11.07 -2.51
C SER A 116 14.09 11.81 -2.34
N PHE A 117 15.13 11.11 -1.91
CA PHE A 117 16.46 11.69 -1.74
C PHE A 117 17.07 12.15 -3.06
N THR A 118 16.96 11.37 -4.12
CA THR A 118 17.50 11.77 -5.43
C THR A 118 16.77 12.97 -6.01
N THR A 119 15.48 13.10 -5.78
CA THR A 119 14.68 14.25 -6.22
C THR A 119 15.14 15.57 -5.54
N THR A 120 15.62 15.48 -4.29
CA THR A 120 16.20 16.64 -3.58
C THR A 120 17.66 16.90 -3.92
N GLY A 121 18.24 16.13 -4.84
CA GLY A 121 19.63 16.26 -5.29
C GLY A 121 20.65 15.50 -4.43
N CYS A 122 20.20 14.68 -3.48
CA CYS A 122 21.09 13.85 -2.69
C CYS A 122 21.76 12.75 -3.53
N SER A 123 23.00 12.47 -3.23
CA SER A 123 23.84 11.47 -3.88
C SER A 123 24.41 10.47 -2.87
N ARG A 124 25.04 9.41 -3.35
CA ARG A 124 25.73 8.42 -2.49
C ARG A 124 26.95 8.97 -1.74
N GLN A 125 27.40 10.17 -2.08
CA GLN A 125 28.56 10.84 -1.45
C GLN A 125 28.14 11.77 -0.31
N ASP A 126 26.83 12.01 -0.15
CA ASP A 126 26.32 12.87 0.91
C ASP A 126 26.26 12.12 2.24
N VAL A 127 26.48 12.85 3.32
CA VAL A 127 26.38 12.37 4.68
C VAL A 127 25.01 12.77 5.22
N LEU A 128 24.21 11.79 5.56
CA LEU A 128 22.87 12.01 6.14
C LEU A 128 22.91 11.74 7.65
N GLN A 129 22.34 12.65 8.41
CA GLN A 129 22.12 12.46 9.84
C GLN A 129 20.64 12.16 10.08
N LEU A 130 20.36 10.96 10.59
CA LEU A 130 19.02 10.58 11.03
C LEU A 130 18.82 11.06 12.49
N MET A 131 17.90 12.01 12.67
CA MET A 131 17.52 12.53 13.98
C MET A 131 16.09 12.07 14.30
N THR A 132 15.96 10.88 14.84
CA THR A 132 14.68 10.31 15.28
C THR A 132 14.83 9.59 16.60
N THR A 133 13.78 9.55 17.39
CA THR A 133 13.68 8.64 18.54
C THR A 133 13.36 7.24 18.04
N ILE A 134 14.28 6.32 18.26
CA ILE A 134 14.01 4.90 18.09
C ILE A 134 13.18 4.46 19.31
N ASP A 135 11.87 4.67 19.23
CA ASP A 135 10.92 4.17 20.22
C ASP A 135 10.10 3.04 19.53
N ARG A 136 9.72 2.02 20.32
CA ARG A 136 8.86 0.91 19.87
C ARG A 136 7.53 1.36 19.26
N ARG A 137 7.18 2.63 19.36
CA ARG A 137 5.97 3.24 18.79
C ARG A 137 6.16 3.77 17.36
N PHE A 138 7.39 3.82 16.85
CA PHE A 138 7.74 4.48 15.58
C PHE A 138 8.72 3.65 14.72
N MET A 139 8.78 2.36 14.96
CA MET A 139 9.46 1.44 14.05
C MET A 139 8.48 0.91 13.04
#